data_f0accd107d1273e8e5b7f63234af5086
#
_entry.id   f0accd107d1273e8e5b7f63234af5086
#
_cell.length_a   1.000
_cell.length_b   1.000
_cell.length_c   1.000
_cell.angle_alpha   90.00
_cell.angle_beta   90.00
_cell.angle_gamma   90.00
#
_symmetry.space_group_name_H-M   'P 1'
#
loop_
_entity.id
_entity.type
_entity.pdbx_description
1 polymer ?
#
loop_
_entity_poly.entity_id
_entity_poly.type
_entity_poly.pdbx_seq_one_letter_code
_entity_poly.pdbx_strand_id
1 'polypeptide(L)'
;REYDIRPYTQRVAGEAKPQQRVVDWILRETGYESWHSETFGILNASREKLTVYHTPAMQSIVTDVVDRFVNARASDQAFSMRILTVRNPDWRVKALGLMTPISVQAPGLQGWIMPKENHARLMADFGRRSDVRDYNAAGQLVPNGQSVVFSTMRPRGYMKGIIPTAQAWPGYQPEMGQLDEGASLEFTPLLSINLDSAEAVIKLRMTQVEKMRRVSLDLPATPGAGSTTGQRLQVEVPQITMANLNERFRWPADQVLVLSMGMVATPGPETGNSFTEMLPSMMKSPPRADALLFVQANNSAVPGAGIAPAATPGRVSTAARSTPTFHGRY
;
A
#
# COMPACT_ATOMS: atom_id res chain seq x y z
N ARG A 1 -22.74 -14.94 -24.57
CA ARG A 1 -22.21 -13.89 -25.41
C ARG A 1 -20.69 -13.87 -25.28
N GLU A 2 -19.99 -13.52 -26.37
CA GLU A 2 -18.53 -13.34 -26.37
C GLU A 2 -18.21 -11.86 -26.57
N TYR A 3 -17.19 -11.39 -25.86
CA TYR A 3 -16.68 -10.02 -25.92
C TYR A 3 -15.20 -10.05 -26.27
N ASP A 4 -14.77 -9.21 -27.20
CA ASP A 4 -13.35 -9.03 -27.56
C ASP A 4 -12.69 -8.09 -26.55
N ILE A 5 -11.71 -8.59 -25.78
CA ILE A 5 -10.95 -7.83 -24.80
C ILE A 5 -9.49 -7.61 -25.22
N ARG A 6 -9.09 -8.01 -26.43
CA ARG A 6 -7.73 -7.81 -26.98
C ARG A 6 -7.25 -6.36 -26.92
N PRO A 7 -8.10 -5.35 -27.25
CA PRO A 7 -7.65 -3.96 -27.20
C PRO A 7 -7.15 -3.55 -25.80
N TYR A 8 -7.75 -4.09 -24.76
CA TYR A 8 -7.30 -3.87 -23.38
C TYR A 8 -6.07 -4.73 -23.03
N THR A 9 -6.12 -6.04 -23.25
CA THR A 9 -5.06 -6.96 -22.81
C THR A 9 -3.73 -6.73 -23.53
N GLN A 10 -3.75 -6.25 -24.78
CA GLN A 10 -2.56 -5.87 -25.54
C GLN A 10 -1.94 -4.58 -24.99
N ARG A 11 -2.76 -3.61 -24.58
CA ARG A 11 -2.30 -2.36 -24.00
C ARG A 11 -1.56 -2.57 -22.67
N VAL A 12 -2.01 -3.52 -21.84
CA VAL A 12 -1.42 -3.85 -20.53
C VAL A 12 -0.61 -5.16 -20.57
N ALA A 13 0.11 -5.39 -21.65
CA ALA A 13 0.84 -6.65 -21.90
C ALA A 13 1.88 -7.00 -20.80
N GLY A 14 2.34 -6.02 -20.03
CA GLY A 14 3.23 -6.22 -18.87
C GLY A 14 2.57 -6.88 -17.65
N GLU A 15 1.24 -6.95 -17.61
CA GLU A 15 0.52 -7.61 -16.54
C GLU A 15 0.40 -9.12 -16.81
N ALA A 16 0.65 -9.95 -15.79
CA ALA A 16 0.66 -11.41 -15.95
C ALA A 16 -0.72 -11.96 -16.38
N LYS A 17 -1.81 -11.41 -15.82
CA LYS A 17 -3.19 -11.86 -16.04
C LYS A 17 -4.14 -10.67 -16.20
N PRO A 18 -4.03 -9.87 -17.29
CA PRO A 18 -4.87 -8.69 -17.47
C PRO A 18 -6.36 -9.02 -17.56
N GLN A 19 -6.73 -10.14 -18.18
CA GLN A 19 -8.12 -10.59 -18.27
C GLN A 19 -8.79 -10.79 -16.90
N GLN A 20 -8.02 -11.13 -15.87
CA GLN A 20 -8.55 -11.31 -14.52
C GLN A 20 -9.09 -10.00 -13.95
N ARG A 21 -8.54 -8.85 -14.34
CA ARG A 21 -9.04 -7.54 -13.90
C ARG A 21 -10.46 -7.27 -14.39
N VAL A 22 -10.74 -7.64 -15.64
CA VAL A 22 -12.09 -7.52 -16.20
C VAL A 22 -13.06 -8.39 -15.42
N VAL A 23 -12.68 -9.63 -15.13
CA VAL A 23 -13.47 -10.56 -14.32
C VAL A 23 -13.72 -10.01 -12.93
N ASP A 24 -12.68 -9.52 -12.25
CA ASP A 24 -12.77 -8.96 -10.90
C ASP A 24 -13.72 -7.76 -10.83
N TRP A 25 -13.70 -6.89 -11.86
CA TRP A 25 -14.63 -5.77 -11.95
C TRP A 25 -16.07 -6.21 -12.20
N ILE A 26 -16.28 -7.18 -13.08
CA ILE A 26 -17.61 -7.76 -13.32
C ILE A 26 -18.16 -8.36 -12.02
N LEU A 27 -17.38 -9.18 -11.32
CA LEU A 27 -17.83 -9.81 -10.06
C LEU A 27 -18.12 -8.77 -8.96
N ARG A 28 -17.39 -7.66 -8.92
CA ARG A 28 -17.65 -6.56 -7.98
C ARG A 28 -18.91 -5.78 -8.33
N GLU A 29 -19.19 -5.58 -9.62
CA GLU A 29 -20.37 -4.88 -10.08
C GLU A 29 -21.65 -5.70 -9.88
N THR A 30 -21.56 -7.00 -10.14
CA THR A 30 -22.73 -7.90 -10.16
C THR A 30 -22.94 -8.64 -8.84
N GLY A 31 -21.91 -8.69 -7.97
CA GLY A 31 -21.87 -9.55 -6.79
C GLY A 31 -21.55 -11.01 -7.14
N TYR A 32 -20.72 -11.63 -6.34
CA TYR A 32 -20.28 -13.01 -6.53
C TYR A 32 -21.45 -14.00 -6.46
N GLU A 33 -22.40 -13.77 -5.55
CA GLU A 33 -23.56 -14.64 -5.32
C GLU A 33 -24.46 -14.77 -6.55
N SER A 34 -24.55 -13.72 -7.38
CA SER A 34 -25.36 -13.71 -8.59
C SER A 34 -24.93 -14.75 -9.62
N TRP A 35 -23.66 -15.19 -9.58
CA TRP A 35 -23.10 -16.19 -10.50
C TRP A 35 -23.27 -17.63 -10.01
N HIS A 36 -23.68 -17.82 -8.76
CA HIS A 36 -23.85 -19.14 -8.12
C HIS A 36 -25.26 -19.35 -7.58
N SER A 37 -26.21 -18.50 -7.99
CA SER A 37 -27.61 -18.62 -7.63
C SER A 37 -28.35 -19.69 -8.48
N GLU A 38 -29.66 -19.81 -8.32
CA GLU A 38 -30.51 -20.72 -9.12
C GLU A 38 -30.35 -20.49 -10.64
N THR A 39 -30.06 -19.26 -11.06
CA THR A 39 -29.70 -18.96 -12.46
C THR A 39 -28.20 -19.17 -12.63
N PHE A 40 -27.84 -20.33 -13.17
CA PHE A 40 -26.44 -20.66 -13.42
C PHE A 40 -25.79 -19.69 -14.41
N GLY A 41 -24.71 -19.02 -13.97
CA GLY A 41 -23.90 -18.11 -14.77
C GLY A 41 -22.54 -18.74 -15.13
N ILE A 42 -22.04 -18.49 -16.35
CA ILE A 42 -20.68 -18.83 -16.77
C ILE A 42 -19.92 -17.53 -17.05
N LEU A 43 -18.78 -17.38 -16.44
CA LEU A 43 -17.84 -16.29 -16.67
C LEU A 43 -16.46 -16.88 -16.89
N ASN A 44 -15.98 -16.84 -18.13
CA ASN A 44 -14.67 -17.35 -18.52
C ASN A 44 -13.91 -16.32 -19.34
N ALA A 45 -12.64 -16.08 -19.01
CA ALA A 45 -11.81 -15.08 -19.66
C ALA A 45 -10.48 -15.66 -20.15
N SER A 46 -10.17 -15.43 -21.40
CA SER A 46 -8.82 -15.57 -21.98
C SER A 46 -8.20 -14.19 -22.23
N ARG A 47 -6.98 -14.13 -22.70
CA ARG A 47 -6.38 -12.85 -23.12
C ARG A 47 -7.06 -12.20 -24.33
N GLU A 48 -7.79 -12.96 -25.10
CA GLU A 48 -8.42 -12.48 -26.33
C GLU A 48 -9.90 -12.16 -26.12
N LYS A 49 -10.60 -13.04 -25.42
CA LYS A 49 -12.05 -12.95 -25.28
C LYS A 49 -12.54 -13.28 -23.88
N LEU A 50 -13.66 -12.66 -23.55
CA LEU A 50 -14.47 -12.95 -22.38
C LEU A 50 -15.75 -13.63 -22.85
N THR A 51 -16.05 -14.82 -22.32
CA THR A 51 -17.26 -15.59 -22.60
C THR A 51 -18.17 -15.53 -21.40
N VAL A 52 -19.40 -15.05 -21.61
CA VAL A 52 -20.38 -14.86 -20.55
C VAL A 52 -21.70 -15.51 -20.95
N TYR A 53 -22.23 -16.34 -20.05
CA TYR A 53 -23.59 -16.87 -20.13
C TYR A 53 -24.34 -16.46 -18.86
N HIS A 54 -25.39 -15.66 -19.01
CA HIS A 54 -26.24 -15.18 -17.91
C HIS A 54 -27.49 -14.49 -18.47
N THR A 55 -28.36 -14.00 -17.59
CA THR A 55 -29.59 -13.27 -17.97
C THR A 55 -29.28 -12.00 -18.79
N PRO A 56 -30.23 -11.51 -19.61
CA PRO A 56 -30.06 -10.28 -20.39
C PRO A 56 -29.70 -9.06 -19.54
N ALA A 57 -30.27 -8.91 -18.36
CA ALA A 57 -29.95 -7.84 -17.42
C ALA A 57 -28.47 -7.88 -17.01
N MET A 58 -27.97 -9.07 -16.67
CA MET A 58 -26.56 -9.26 -16.31
C MET A 58 -25.64 -9.01 -17.50
N GLN A 59 -26.03 -9.44 -18.71
CA GLN A 59 -25.28 -9.17 -19.94
C GLN A 59 -25.14 -7.67 -20.22
N SER A 60 -26.13 -6.84 -19.87
CA SER A 60 -26.05 -5.39 -20.00
C SER A 60 -24.96 -4.81 -19.09
N ILE A 61 -24.91 -5.23 -17.82
CA ILE A 61 -23.87 -4.78 -16.87
C ILE A 61 -22.48 -5.22 -17.34
N VAL A 62 -22.35 -6.47 -17.79
CA VAL A 62 -21.07 -6.98 -18.32
C VAL A 62 -20.62 -6.17 -19.55
N THR A 63 -21.55 -5.83 -20.44
CA THR A 63 -21.24 -5.01 -21.61
C THR A 63 -20.70 -3.65 -21.20
N ASP A 64 -21.34 -2.97 -20.25
CA ASP A 64 -20.87 -1.67 -19.74
C ASP A 64 -19.45 -1.76 -19.16
N VAL A 65 -19.20 -2.77 -18.33
CA VAL A 65 -17.85 -2.96 -17.76
C VAL A 65 -16.81 -3.22 -18.83
N VAL A 66 -17.08 -4.13 -19.79
CA VAL A 66 -16.14 -4.45 -20.87
C VAL A 66 -15.85 -3.22 -21.74
N ASP A 67 -16.89 -2.45 -22.09
CA ASP A 67 -16.77 -1.26 -22.92
C ASP A 67 -15.89 -0.20 -22.24
N ARG A 68 -15.93 -0.09 -20.92
CA ARG A 68 -15.05 0.81 -20.14
C ARG A 68 -13.57 0.41 -20.23
N PHE A 69 -13.27 -0.88 -20.27
CA PHE A 69 -11.90 -1.39 -20.45
C PHE A 69 -11.38 -1.22 -21.88
N VAL A 70 -12.24 -1.47 -22.87
CA VAL A 70 -11.88 -1.49 -24.30
C VAL A 70 -11.94 -0.10 -24.93
N ASN A 71 -12.60 0.88 -24.28
CA ASN A 71 -12.78 2.23 -24.79
C ASN A 71 -11.46 2.91 -25.13
N ALA A 72 -11.25 3.19 -26.41
CA ALA A 72 -10.04 3.83 -26.90
C ALA A 72 -9.84 5.26 -26.33
N ARG A 73 -10.92 6.02 -26.06
CA ARG A 73 -10.82 7.35 -25.46
C ARG A 73 -10.30 7.31 -24.02
N ALA A 74 -10.63 6.26 -23.29
CA ALA A 74 -10.16 6.08 -21.92
C ALA A 74 -8.74 5.48 -21.87
N SER A 75 -8.20 4.97 -22.99
CA SER A 75 -6.89 4.34 -23.05
C SER A 75 -5.75 5.31 -22.75
N ASP A 76 -5.89 6.56 -23.16
CA ASP A 76 -4.86 7.58 -23.01
C ASP A 76 -4.97 8.34 -21.68
N GLN A 77 -5.95 7.99 -20.87
CA GLN A 77 -6.16 8.59 -19.56
C GLN A 77 -5.31 7.92 -18.49
N ALA A 78 -4.81 8.72 -17.59
CA ALA A 78 -4.05 8.24 -16.45
C ALA A 78 -4.53 8.88 -15.14
N PHE A 79 -4.25 8.20 -14.05
CA PHE A 79 -4.49 8.73 -12.70
C PHE A 79 -3.16 9.13 -12.07
N SER A 80 -3.13 10.28 -11.43
CA SER A 80 -2.05 10.67 -10.53
C SER A 80 -2.40 10.23 -9.12
N MET A 81 -1.48 9.50 -8.49
CA MET A 81 -1.60 9.05 -7.12
C MET A 81 -0.48 9.66 -6.29
N ARG A 82 -0.81 10.31 -5.19
CA ARG A 82 0.15 10.93 -4.28
C ARG A 82 -0.12 10.54 -2.84
N ILE A 83 0.92 10.07 -2.15
CA ILE A 83 0.86 9.66 -0.76
C ILE A 83 1.77 10.60 0.05
N LEU A 84 1.20 11.21 1.09
CA LEU A 84 1.95 12.06 2.00
C LEU A 84 1.51 11.86 3.45
N THR A 85 2.36 12.26 4.39
CA THR A 85 2.02 12.32 5.80
C THR A 85 2.17 13.74 6.32
N VAL A 86 1.24 14.14 7.19
CA VAL A 86 1.23 15.44 7.85
C VAL A 86 1.25 15.23 9.36
N ARG A 87 2.29 15.70 10.04
CA ARG A 87 2.46 15.45 11.48
C ARG A 87 1.44 16.21 12.33
N ASN A 88 1.21 17.48 12.01
CA ASN A 88 0.26 18.29 12.77
C ASN A 88 -1.14 18.24 12.13
N PRO A 89 -2.18 17.76 12.84
CA PRO A 89 -3.53 17.63 12.32
C PRO A 89 -4.27 18.95 12.08
N ASP A 90 -3.68 20.10 12.36
CA ASP A 90 -4.27 21.44 12.15
C ASP A 90 -4.64 21.72 10.68
N TRP A 91 -4.01 20.99 9.74
CA TRP A 91 -4.33 21.05 8.31
C TRP A 91 -5.82 20.78 8.05
N ARG A 92 -6.44 19.91 8.88
CA ARG A 92 -7.86 19.53 8.74
C ARG A 92 -8.78 20.73 8.89
N VAL A 93 -8.50 21.60 9.85
CA VAL A 93 -9.32 22.81 10.09
C VAL A 93 -9.42 23.69 8.85
N LYS A 94 -8.30 23.85 8.14
CA LYS A 94 -8.25 24.64 6.90
C LYS A 94 -8.84 23.90 5.70
N ALA A 95 -8.61 22.60 5.64
CA ALA A 95 -8.99 21.78 4.48
C ALA A 95 -10.46 21.34 4.51
N LEU A 96 -11.09 21.17 5.67
CA LEU A 96 -12.48 20.70 5.78
C LEU A 96 -13.47 21.57 5.01
N GLY A 97 -13.25 22.89 4.95
CA GLY A 97 -14.07 23.80 4.13
C GLY A 97 -13.86 23.68 2.62
N LEU A 98 -12.83 22.97 2.18
CA LEU A 98 -12.47 22.76 0.77
C LEU A 98 -12.90 21.39 0.23
N MET A 99 -13.37 20.51 1.12
CA MET A 99 -13.63 19.09 0.84
C MET A 99 -15.08 18.73 1.18
N THR A 100 -15.64 17.81 0.41
CA THR A 100 -16.95 17.21 0.67
C THR A 100 -16.74 15.79 1.18
N PRO A 101 -17.26 15.40 2.37
CA PRO A 101 -17.08 14.09 2.91
C PRO A 101 -17.80 13.03 2.08
N ILE A 102 -17.19 11.85 1.98
CA ILE A 102 -17.78 10.65 1.40
C ILE A 102 -17.79 9.52 2.43
N SER A 103 -18.70 8.58 2.25
CA SER A 103 -18.77 7.40 3.14
C SER A 103 -17.60 6.47 2.87
N VAL A 104 -16.93 6.03 3.95
CA VAL A 104 -15.90 4.98 3.94
C VAL A 104 -16.32 3.93 4.96
N GLN A 105 -16.35 2.65 4.56
CA GLN A 105 -16.81 1.56 5.42
C GLN A 105 -15.72 1.08 6.38
N ALA A 106 -14.45 1.20 5.97
CA ALA A 106 -13.34 0.75 6.79
C ALA A 106 -13.17 1.61 8.05
N PRO A 107 -13.12 1.00 9.25
CA PRO A 107 -13.04 1.74 10.50
C PRO A 107 -11.71 2.52 10.60
N GLY A 108 -11.81 3.76 11.09
CA GLY A 108 -10.65 4.64 11.29
C GLY A 108 -10.15 5.35 10.02
N LEU A 109 -10.74 5.08 8.86
CA LEU A 109 -10.46 5.80 7.62
C LEU A 109 -11.54 6.86 7.37
N GLN A 110 -11.14 7.92 6.69
CA GLN A 110 -12.04 9.01 6.29
C GLN A 110 -11.78 9.36 4.83
N GLY A 111 -12.85 9.70 4.11
CA GLY A 111 -12.77 10.03 2.69
C GLY A 111 -13.46 11.35 2.37
N TRP A 112 -12.92 12.04 1.39
CA TRP A 112 -13.47 13.29 0.85
C TRP A 112 -13.24 13.35 -0.65
N ILE A 113 -14.01 14.19 -1.29
CA ILE A 113 -13.76 14.66 -2.65
C ILE A 113 -13.58 16.17 -2.63
N MET A 114 -12.74 16.68 -3.52
CA MET A 114 -12.51 18.12 -3.66
C MET A 114 -12.30 18.54 -5.11
N PRO A 115 -12.64 19.78 -5.49
CA PRO A 115 -12.26 20.34 -6.78
C PRO A 115 -10.74 20.38 -6.97
N LYS A 116 -10.26 20.20 -8.22
CA LYS A 116 -8.83 20.22 -8.56
C LYS A 116 -8.14 21.53 -8.15
N GLU A 117 -8.87 22.65 -8.19
CA GLU A 117 -8.35 23.95 -7.75
C GLU A 117 -8.07 23.97 -6.23
N ASN A 118 -9.00 23.43 -5.44
CA ASN A 118 -8.82 23.34 -3.99
C ASN A 118 -7.67 22.39 -3.63
N HIS A 119 -7.54 21.28 -4.37
CA HIS A 119 -6.39 20.37 -4.23
C HIS A 119 -5.08 21.10 -4.51
N ALA A 120 -4.99 21.89 -5.59
CA ALA A 120 -3.79 22.66 -5.91
C ALA A 120 -3.42 23.65 -4.78
N ARG A 121 -4.43 24.33 -4.21
CA ARG A 121 -4.22 25.22 -3.05
C ARG A 121 -3.72 24.47 -1.83
N LEU A 122 -4.33 23.32 -1.52
CA LEU A 122 -3.91 22.50 -0.39
C LEU A 122 -2.49 21.95 -0.57
N MET A 123 -2.13 21.53 -1.79
CA MET A 123 -0.77 21.07 -2.11
C MET A 123 0.26 22.20 -1.99
N ALA A 124 -0.07 23.42 -2.40
CA ALA A 124 0.78 24.60 -2.22
C ALA A 124 0.99 24.93 -0.72
N ASP A 125 -0.05 24.75 0.10
CA ASP A 125 0.04 24.93 1.55
C ASP A 125 0.93 23.85 2.19
N PHE A 126 0.76 22.58 1.79
CA PHE A 126 1.61 21.49 2.24
C PHE A 126 3.07 21.66 1.83
N GLY A 127 3.35 22.20 0.65
CA GLY A 127 4.71 22.49 0.19
C GLY A 127 5.46 23.54 1.02
N ARG A 128 4.73 24.38 1.78
CA ARG A 128 5.32 25.39 2.69
C ARG A 128 5.54 24.85 4.11
N ARG A 129 5.04 23.67 4.41
CA ARG A 129 5.08 23.09 5.75
C ARG A 129 6.32 22.20 5.90
N SER A 130 7.01 22.32 7.01
CA SER A 130 8.16 21.47 7.36
C SER A 130 7.77 20.12 7.98
N ASP A 131 6.50 19.96 8.37
CA ASP A 131 5.97 18.75 9.02
C ASP A 131 5.28 17.79 8.03
N VAL A 132 5.32 18.09 6.73
CA VAL A 132 4.81 17.25 5.65
C VAL A 132 5.95 16.41 5.06
N ARG A 133 5.69 15.13 4.89
CA ARG A 133 6.57 14.20 4.19
C ARG A 133 5.84 13.59 3.01
N ASP A 134 6.44 13.70 1.84
CA ASP A 134 5.95 13.12 0.61
C ASP A 134 6.66 11.78 0.34
N TYR A 135 5.90 10.73 0.08
CA TYR A 135 6.44 9.40 -0.22
C TYR A 135 6.66 9.17 -1.72
N ASN A 136 5.97 9.92 -2.56
CA ASN A 136 6.12 9.84 -4.01
C ASN A 136 5.97 11.24 -4.64
N ALA A 137 6.96 12.11 -4.38
CA ALA A 137 6.94 13.54 -4.73
C ALA A 137 6.58 13.86 -6.20
N ALA A 138 6.93 12.98 -7.12
CA ALA A 138 6.59 13.14 -8.54
C ALA A 138 5.13 12.76 -8.87
N GLY A 139 4.41 12.15 -7.91
CA GLY A 139 3.15 11.49 -8.20
C GLY A 139 3.36 10.24 -9.09
N GLN A 140 2.67 9.16 -8.78
CA GLN A 140 2.70 7.98 -9.64
C GLN A 140 1.56 8.07 -10.64
N LEU A 141 1.88 7.96 -11.95
CA LEU A 141 0.88 7.87 -12.99
C LEU A 141 0.46 6.41 -13.18
N VAL A 142 -0.84 6.19 -13.15
CA VAL A 142 -1.44 4.86 -13.33
C VAL A 142 -2.40 4.92 -14.51
N PRO A 143 -2.13 4.20 -15.59
CA PRO A 143 -3.02 4.16 -16.75
C PRO A 143 -4.39 3.60 -16.39
N ASN A 144 -5.42 4.07 -17.08
CA ASN A 144 -6.79 3.60 -16.90
C ASN A 144 -6.92 2.09 -17.11
N GLY A 145 -7.57 1.40 -16.18
CA GLY A 145 -7.76 -0.06 -16.21
C GLY A 145 -6.54 -0.88 -15.80
N GLN A 146 -5.40 -0.25 -15.48
CA GLN A 146 -4.21 -0.94 -15.01
C GLN A 146 -4.14 -0.95 -13.49
N SER A 147 -3.71 -2.08 -12.91
CA SER A 147 -3.46 -2.17 -11.48
C SER A 147 -2.00 -1.86 -11.17
N VAL A 148 -1.77 -1.05 -10.14
CA VAL A 148 -0.43 -0.76 -9.63
C VAL A 148 -0.38 -1.07 -8.15
N VAL A 149 0.72 -1.70 -7.74
CA VAL A 149 1.02 -1.98 -6.34
C VAL A 149 2.17 -1.09 -5.89
N PHE A 150 1.91 -0.28 -4.89
CA PHE A 150 2.91 0.49 -4.19
C PHE A 150 3.17 -0.15 -2.82
N SER A 151 4.41 -0.55 -2.53
CA SER A 151 4.74 -1.21 -1.28
C SER A 151 6.00 -0.61 -0.66
N THR A 152 5.88 -0.27 0.63
CA THR A 152 6.99 0.16 1.49
C THR A 152 7.23 -0.84 2.62
N MET A 153 6.68 -2.05 2.51
CA MET A 153 6.81 -3.10 3.51
C MET A 153 8.28 -3.48 3.69
N ARG A 154 8.70 -3.55 4.94
CA ARG A 154 10.06 -3.96 5.34
C ARG A 154 9.98 -5.00 6.44
N PRO A 155 10.72 -6.11 6.34
CA PRO A 155 10.78 -7.09 7.39
C PRO A 155 11.56 -6.53 8.60
N ARG A 156 10.99 -6.72 9.79
CA ARG A 156 11.61 -6.37 11.07
C ARG A 156 11.69 -7.61 11.93
N GLY A 157 12.93 -8.04 12.23
CA GLY A 157 13.18 -9.13 13.15
C GLY A 157 13.06 -8.68 14.61
N TYR A 158 12.56 -9.55 15.48
CA TYR A 158 12.49 -9.33 16.92
C TYR A 158 12.61 -10.66 17.67
N MET A 159 13.04 -10.61 18.91
CA MET A 159 13.12 -11.81 19.77
C MET A 159 11.74 -12.13 20.32
N LYS A 160 11.07 -13.09 19.71
CA LYS A 160 9.70 -13.50 20.03
C LYS A 160 9.62 -14.35 21.30
N GLY A 161 10.63 -15.20 21.49
CA GLY A 161 10.61 -16.17 22.57
C GLY A 161 11.94 -16.88 22.76
N ILE A 162 11.87 -17.96 23.53
CA ILE A 162 13.01 -18.79 23.89
C ILE A 162 12.57 -20.24 23.81
N ILE A 163 13.34 -21.06 23.12
CA ILE A 163 13.08 -22.48 22.96
C ILE A 163 14.05 -23.24 23.86
N PRO A 164 13.57 -24.09 24.78
CA PRO A 164 14.45 -24.98 25.55
C PRO A 164 15.13 -25.97 24.60
N THR A 165 16.45 -26.10 24.69
CA THR A 165 17.25 -27.07 23.92
C THR A 165 18.10 -27.91 24.87
N ALA A 166 17.87 -29.22 24.88
CA ALA A 166 18.64 -30.14 25.70
C ALA A 166 20.11 -30.35 25.23
N GLN A 167 20.39 -29.94 23.98
CA GLN A 167 21.67 -30.26 23.31
C GLN A 167 22.63 -29.06 23.21
N ALA A 168 22.21 -27.87 23.54
CA ALA A 168 23.05 -26.67 23.46
C ALA A 168 23.17 -25.99 24.83
N TRP A 169 24.42 -25.70 25.25
CA TRP A 169 24.63 -24.85 26.41
C TRP A 169 24.41 -23.39 25.98
N PRO A 170 23.62 -22.55 26.64
CA PRO A 170 23.12 -22.67 28.02
C PRO A 170 21.75 -23.37 28.20
N GLY A 171 21.32 -24.24 27.32
CA GLY A 171 20.04 -24.94 27.41
C GLY A 171 18.83 -24.22 26.83
N TYR A 172 19.04 -23.04 26.25
CA TYR A 172 18.01 -22.22 25.66
C TYR A 172 18.50 -21.59 24.37
N GLN A 173 17.63 -21.55 23.37
CA GLN A 173 17.91 -20.92 22.08
C GLN A 173 16.91 -19.78 21.84
N PRO A 174 17.35 -18.58 21.37
CA PRO A 174 16.44 -17.49 21.05
C PRO A 174 15.54 -17.86 19.87
N GLU A 175 14.24 -17.64 20.03
CA GLU A 175 13.26 -17.74 18.95
C GLU A 175 13.08 -16.37 18.31
N MET A 176 13.48 -16.24 17.04
CA MET A 176 13.32 -15.02 16.29
C MET A 176 11.95 -15.00 15.58
N GLY A 177 11.23 -13.91 15.73
CA GLY A 177 10.03 -13.58 14.97
C GLY A 177 10.35 -12.57 13.87
N GLN A 178 9.52 -12.52 12.85
CA GLN A 178 9.56 -11.51 11.81
C GLN A 178 8.20 -10.85 11.70
N LEU A 179 8.20 -9.54 11.56
CA LEU A 179 7.02 -8.71 11.34
C LEU A 179 7.27 -7.80 10.12
N ASP A 180 6.33 -7.79 9.19
CA ASP A 180 6.40 -6.86 8.05
C ASP A 180 5.80 -5.51 8.46
N GLU A 181 6.65 -4.49 8.54
CA GLU A 181 6.29 -3.12 8.90
C GLU A 181 6.28 -2.23 7.65
N GLY A 182 5.21 -1.46 7.47
CA GLY A 182 5.04 -0.54 6.35
C GLY A 182 3.63 -0.55 5.79
N ALA A 183 3.49 -0.09 4.55
CA ALA A 183 2.23 -0.04 3.84
C ALA A 183 2.34 -0.71 2.47
N SER A 184 1.29 -1.41 2.07
CA SER A 184 1.08 -1.91 0.72
C SER A 184 -0.26 -1.41 0.22
N LEU A 185 -0.25 -0.70 -0.90
CA LEU A 185 -1.41 -0.11 -1.55
C LEU A 185 -1.52 -0.67 -2.96
N GLU A 186 -2.61 -1.37 -3.25
CA GLU A 186 -3.01 -1.76 -4.60
C GLU A 186 -4.09 -0.79 -5.07
N PHE A 187 -3.87 -0.16 -6.21
CA PHE A 187 -4.76 0.80 -6.81
C PHE A 187 -5.13 0.36 -8.22
N THR A 188 -6.43 0.20 -8.47
CA THR A 188 -6.96 -0.25 -9.77
C THR A 188 -8.06 0.71 -10.21
N PRO A 189 -7.74 1.72 -11.03
CA PRO A 189 -8.70 2.70 -11.51
C PRO A 189 -9.42 2.27 -12.78
N LEU A 190 -10.66 2.77 -12.94
CA LEU A 190 -11.43 2.62 -14.17
C LEU A 190 -12.32 3.83 -14.38
N LEU A 191 -12.24 4.47 -15.54
CA LEU A 191 -13.11 5.58 -15.93
C LEU A 191 -14.45 5.09 -16.48
N SER A 192 -15.48 5.92 -16.37
CA SER A 192 -16.74 5.73 -17.09
C SER A 192 -16.54 5.90 -18.60
N ILE A 193 -17.49 5.39 -19.38
CA ILE A 193 -17.46 5.49 -20.86
C ILE A 193 -17.42 6.96 -21.31
N ASN A 194 -18.16 7.82 -20.61
CA ASN A 194 -18.26 9.25 -20.91
C ASN A 194 -17.10 10.07 -20.33
N LEU A 195 -16.20 9.46 -19.55
CA LEU A 195 -15.08 10.13 -18.87
C LEU A 195 -15.50 11.16 -17.80
N ASP A 196 -16.75 11.12 -17.36
CA ASP A 196 -17.33 12.06 -16.37
C ASP A 196 -17.13 11.58 -14.93
N SER A 197 -17.02 10.29 -14.71
CA SER A 197 -16.78 9.70 -13.41
C SER A 197 -15.59 8.74 -13.41
N ALA A 198 -14.86 8.79 -12.33
CA ALA A 198 -13.76 7.89 -12.02
C ALA A 198 -14.19 6.91 -10.95
N GLU A 199 -13.76 5.69 -11.09
CA GLU A 199 -13.90 4.66 -10.09
C GLU A 199 -12.53 4.03 -9.80
N ALA A 200 -12.31 3.60 -8.57
CA ALA A 200 -11.13 2.82 -8.25
C ALA A 200 -11.41 1.81 -7.15
N VAL A 201 -10.81 0.65 -7.30
CA VAL A 201 -10.66 -0.31 -6.21
C VAL A 201 -9.34 -0.01 -5.53
N ILE A 202 -9.42 0.30 -4.23
CA ILE A 202 -8.27 0.61 -3.40
C ILE A 202 -8.17 -0.46 -2.33
N LYS A 203 -7.07 -1.21 -2.35
CA LYS A 203 -6.72 -2.15 -1.29
C LYS A 203 -5.47 -1.63 -0.59
N LEU A 204 -5.61 -1.30 0.68
CA LEU A 204 -4.52 -0.85 1.53
C LEU A 204 -4.35 -1.84 2.67
N ARG A 205 -3.13 -2.27 2.90
CA ARG A 205 -2.70 -2.95 4.12
C ARG A 205 -1.54 -2.18 4.72
N MET A 206 -1.72 -1.70 5.92
CA MET A 206 -0.69 -1.00 6.66
C MET A 206 -0.48 -1.70 8.01
N THR A 207 0.77 -1.96 8.34
CA THR A 207 1.19 -2.51 9.63
C THR A 207 2.31 -1.65 10.18
N GLN A 208 2.14 -1.14 11.37
CA GLN A 208 3.12 -0.27 12.02
C GLN A 208 3.41 -0.73 13.43
N VAL A 209 4.68 -0.75 13.79
CA VAL A 209 5.14 -1.03 15.14
C VAL A 209 5.15 0.29 15.92
N GLU A 210 4.20 0.45 16.83
CA GLU A 210 4.16 1.63 17.71
C GLU A 210 5.24 1.57 18.77
N LYS A 211 5.42 0.38 19.37
CA LYS A 211 6.39 0.17 20.44
C LYS A 211 6.83 -1.29 20.53
N MET A 212 8.10 -1.50 20.81
CA MET A 212 8.64 -2.80 21.20
C MET A 212 8.75 -2.83 22.73
N ARG A 213 7.92 -3.61 23.39
CA ARG A 213 8.03 -3.82 24.85
C ARG A 213 9.01 -4.94 25.11
N ARG A 214 10.02 -4.68 25.95
CA ARG A 214 10.93 -5.70 26.44
C ARG A 214 10.37 -6.28 27.74
N VAL A 215 10.19 -7.59 27.77
CA VAL A 215 9.74 -8.35 28.91
C VAL A 215 10.88 -9.26 29.34
N SER A 216 11.29 -9.14 30.59
CA SER A 216 12.32 -10.02 31.18
C SER A 216 11.69 -11.34 31.59
N LEU A 217 12.26 -12.44 31.15
CA LEU A 217 11.91 -13.78 31.56
C LEU A 217 13.03 -14.32 32.44
N ASP A 218 12.69 -14.69 33.67
CA ASP A 218 13.62 -15.35 34.56
C ASP A 218 13.54 -16.86 34.29
N LEU A 219 14.62 -17.40 33.74
CA LEU A 219 14.73 -18.83 33.42
C LEU A 219 15.30 -19.61 34.60
N PRO A 220 14.76 -20.80 34.91
CA PRO A 220 15.32 -21.64 35.95
C PRO A 220 16.76 -22.02 35.61
N ALA A 221 17.57 -22.17 36.64
CA ALA A 221 18.93 -22.67 36.47
C ALA A 221 18.91 -24.07 35.85
N THR A 222 19.74 -24.30 34.84
CA THR A 222 19.81 -25.60 34.16
C THR A 222 20.50 -26.60 35.08
N PRO A 223 19.88 -27.73 35.42
CA PRO A 223 20.50 -28.76 36.24
C PRO A 223 21.81 -29.24 35.61
N GLY A 224 22.92 -29.17 36.35
CA GLY A 224 24.25 -29.63 35.89
C GLY A 224 25.20 -28.54 35.39
N ALA A 225 24.78 -27.28 35.28
CA ALA A 225 25.63 -26.19 34.77
C ALA A 225 26.43 -25.43 35.86
N GLY A 226 26.63 -25.95 37.03
CA GLY A 226 27.47 -25.35 38.09
C GLY A 226 27.11 -23.90 38.52
N SER A 227 26.11 -23.31 37.92
CA SER A 227 25.62 -21.97 38.17
C SER A 227 24.27 -22.04 38.86
N THR A 228 24.22 -21.55 40.09
CA THR A 228 23.00 -21.45 40.90
C THR A 228 22.16 -20.21 40.57
N THR A 229 22.63 -19.37 39.64
CA THR A 229 21.98 -18.12 39.29
C THR A 229 21.08 -18.33 38.06
N GLY A 230 19.80 -18.11 38.22
CA GLY A 230 18.83 -18.08 37.11
C GLY A 230 19.25 -17.07 36.03
N GLN A 231 19.09 -17.44 34.79
CA GLN A 231 19.44 -16.59 33.65
C GLN A 231 18.24 -15.68 33.31
N ARG A 232 18.50 -14.39 33.25
CA ARG A 232 17.48 -13.41 32.84
C ARG A 232 17.64 -13.10 31.36
N LEU A 233 16.64 -13.44 30.56
CA LEU A 233 16.56 -13.12 29.14
C LEU A 233 15.44 -12.13 28.85
N GLN A 234 15.60 -11.34 27.78
CA GLN A 234 14.61 -10.34 27.39
C GLN A 234 13.96 -10.79 26.07
N VAL A 235 12.64 -10.86 26.07
CA VAL A 235 11.83 -11.04 24.87
C VAL A 235 11.17 -9.71 24.48
N GLU A 236 10.91 -9.53 23.21
CA GLU A 236 10.30 -8.32 22.67
C GLU A 236 8.85 -8.60 22.27
N VAL A 237 7.94 -7.79 22.75
CA VAL A 237 6.50 -7.87 22.42
C VAL A 237 6.14 -6.63 21.60
N PRO A 238 5.91 -6.78 20.27
CA PRO A 238 5.53 -5.67 19.43
C PRO A 238 4.08 -5.22 19.72
N GLN A 239 3.91 -3.93 19.96
CA GLN A 239 2.59 -3.27 19.89
C GLN A 239 2.43 -2.75 18.48
N ILE A 240 1.42 -3.25 17.76
CA ILE A 240 1.20 -2.96 16.35
C ILE A 240 -0.14 -2.27 16.13
N THR A 241 -0.15 -1.32 15.21
CA THR A 241 -1.37 -0.75 14.63
C THR A 241 -1.52 -1.26 13.21
N MET A 242 -2.71 -1.72 12.88
CA MET A 242 -3.06 -2.19 11.54
C MET A 242 -4.19 -1.35 10.98
N ALA A 243 -4.08 -1.01 9.69
CA ALA A 243 -5.18 -0.47 8.91
C ALA A 243 -5.35 -1.29 7.65
N ASN A 244 -6.59 -1.68 7.37
CA ASN A 244 -6.95 -2.43 6.19
C ASN A 244 -8.12 -1.72 5.49
N LEU A 245 -7.97 -1.50 4.19
CA LEU A 245 -9.00 -0.97 3.31
C LEU A 245 -9.12 -1.91 2.12
N ASN A 246 -10.33 -2.24 1.72
CA ASN A 246 -10.61 -2.94 0.47
C ASN A 246 -11.98 -2.47 -0.02
N GLU A 247 -11.99 -1.27 -0.59
CA GLU A 247 -13.23 -0.62 -0.99
C GLU A 247 -13.13 -0.11 -2.44
N ARG A 248 -14.29 0.06 -3.03
CA ARG A 248 -14.49 0.73 -4.31
C ARG A 248 -15.01 2.13 -4.04
N PHE A 249 -14.32 3.10 -4.63
CA PHE A 249 -14.70 4.51 -4.60
C PHE A 249 -15.16 4.94 -5.98
N ARG A 250 -16.16 5.82 -5.98
CA ARG A 250 -16.65 6.49 -7.20
C ARG A 250 -16.73 7.99 -6.94
N TRP A 251 -16.16 8.77 -7.83
CA TRP A 251 -16.16 10.23 -7.73
C TRP A 251 -16.17 10.89 -9.11
N PRO A 252 -16.59 12.18 -9.23
CA PRO A 252 -16.49 12.92 -10.48
C PRO A 252 -15.04 13.01 -10.97
N ALA A 253 -14.78 12.77 -12.27
CA ALA A 253 -13.43 12.74 -12.83
C ALA A 253 -12.72 14.11 -12.81
N ASP A 254 -13.48 15.20 -12.71
CA ASP A 254 -12.98 16.56 -12.53
C ASP A 254 -12.57 16.89 -11.08
N GLN A 255 -12.84 15.99 -10.14
CA GLN A 255 -12.49 16.12 -8.72
C GLN A 255 -11.36 15.20 -8.31
N VAL A 256 -10.83 15.45 -7.13
CA VAL A 256 -9.77 14.66 -6.48
C VAL A 256 -10.36 13.89 -5.32
N LEU A 257 -10.11 12.58 -5.30
CA LEU A 257 -10.41 11.73 -4.15
C LEU A 257 -9.30 11.89 -3.12
N VAL A 258 -9.69 12.12 -1.88
CA VAL A 258 -8.78 12.22 -0.72
C VAL A 258 -9.18 11.18 0.31
N LEU A 259 -8.23 10.35 0.69
CA LEU A 259 -8.43 9.37 1.77
C LEU A 259 -7.42 9.63 2.89
N SER A 260 -7.90 9.75 4.13
CA SER A 260 -7.06 9.73 5.31
C SER A 260 -7.05 8.32 5.89
N MET A 261 -5.86 7.78 6.02
CA MET A 261 -5.61 6.47 6.62
C MET A 261 -5.51 6.55 8.15
N GLY A 262 -5.82 7.73 8.71
CA GLY A 262 -5.73 8.00 10.14
C GLY A 262 -4.31 8.33 10.60
N MET A 263 -4.17 8.46 11.91
CA MET A 263 -2.89 8.77 12.54
C MET A 263 -2.01 7.54 12.59
N VAL A 264 -0.95 7.59 11.83
CA VAL A 264 0.02 6.50 11.67
C VAL A 264 1.35 6.86 12.33
N ALA A 265 2.10 5.87 12.79
CA ALA A 265 3.48 6.08 13.22
C ALA A 265 4.34 6.44 12.00
N THR A 266 5.11 7.50 12.10
CA THR A 266 6.03 7.88 11.03
C THR A 266 7.33 7.11 11.18
N PRO A 267 7.73 6.26 10.21
CA PRO A 267 9.06 5.70 10.20
C PRO A 267 10.04 6.85 9.91
N GLY A 268 10.89 7.14 10.83
CA GLY A 268 11.95 8.14 10.65
C GLY A 268 13.01 7.95 11.71
N PRO A 269 14.28 8.33 11.44
CA PRO A 269 15.22 8.49 12.52
C PRO A 269 14.58 9.48 13.50
N GLU A 270 14.59 9.12 14.77
CA GLU A 270 14.25 10.04 15.84
C GLU A 270 15.25 11.21 15.71
N THR A 271 14.85 12.28 15.05
CA THR A 271 15.59 13.55 15.12
C THR A 271 15.37 14.05 16.54
N GLY A 272 16.22 13.56 17.44
CA GLY A 272 16.23 13.98 18.82
C GLY A 272 16.63 15.45 18.88
N ASN A 273 15.68 16.32 19.18
CA ASN A 273 16.05 17.53 19.90
C ASN A 273 16.63 17.04 21.22
N SER A 274 17.82 17.48 21.56
CA SER A 274 18.61 17.04 22.72
C SER A 274 17.84 17.04 24.05
N PHE A 275 16.74 17.76 24.15
CA PHE A 275 15.86 17.79 25.31
C PHE A 275 14.98 16.54 25.41
N THR A 276 14.57 15.91 24.30
CA THR A 276 13.75 14.70 24.33
C THR A 276 14.58 13.44 24.56
N GLU A 277 15.89 13.49 24.40
CA GLU A 277 16.79 12.38 24.73
C GLU A 277 16.90 12.14 26.25
N MET A 278 16.68 13.16 27.06
CA MET A 278 16.69 13.04 28.53
C MET A 278 15.43 12.38 29.10
N LEU A 279 14.35 12.26 28.34
CA LEU A 279 13.15 11.57 28.79
C LEU A 279 13.33 10.05 28.72
N PRO A 280 12.92 9.29 29.76
CA PRO A 280 12.96 7.84 29.74
C PRO A 280 12.22 7.30 28.50
N SER A 281 12.76 6.32 27.81
CA SER A 281 12.18 5.74 26.59
C SER A 281 10.75 5.22 26.77
N MET A 282 10.34 5.00 28.02
CA MET A 282 8.98 4.60 28.39
C MET A 282 7.92 5.72 28.19
N MET A 283 8.34 6.99 28.14
CA MET A 283 7.45 8.15 27.96
C MET A 283 7.39 8.69 26.52
N LYS A 284 8.28 8.19 25.64
CA LYS A 284 8.30 8.61 24.23
C LYS A 284 7.22 7.86 23.45
N SER A 285 6.15 8.55 23.10
CA SER A 285 5.22 8.05 22.09
C SER A 285 5.90 8.15 20.70
N PRO A 286 5.74 7.15 19.82
CA PRO A 286 6.26 7.26 18.47
C PRO A 286 5.66 8.50 17.78
N PRO A 287 6.44 9.20 16.95
CA PRO A 287 5.93 10.33 16.21
C PRO A 287 4.76 9.87 15.34
N ARG A 288 3.63 10.53 15.45
CA ARG A 288 2.41 10.22 14.69
C ARG A 288 2.18 11.27 13.63
N ALA A 289 1.65 10.85 12.50
CA ALA A 289 1.25 11.72 11.40
C ALA A 289 -0.04 11.21 10.75
N ASP A 290 -0.80 12.13 10.18
CA ASP A 290 -1.96 11.79 9.37
C ASP A 290 -1.47 11.36 7.98
N ALA A 291 -1.79 10.15 7.56
CA ALA A 291 -1.41 9.65 6.25
C ALA A 291 -2.55 9.89 5.26
N LEU A 292 -2.23 10.56 4.17
CA LEU A 292 -3.17 11.02 3.16
C LEU A 292 -2.83 10.43 1.80
N LEU A 293 -3.84 9.91 1.12
CA LEU A 293 -3.79 9.50 -0.27
C LEU A 293 -4.63 10.45 -1.10
N PHE A 294 -4.04 11.04 -2.13
CA PHE A 294 -4.71 11.84 -3.14
C PHE A 294 -4.73 11.10 -4.46
N VAL A 295 -5.90 11.03 -5.08
CA VAL A 295 -6.09 10.41 -6.40
C VAL A 295 -6.81 11.37 -7.31
N GLN A 296 -6.20 11.66 -8.45
CA GLN A 296 -6.73 12.57 -9.45
C GLN A 296 -6.71 11.92 -10.83
N ALA A 297 -7.81 12.00 -11.56
CA ALA A 297 -7.84 11.67 -12.98
C ALA A 297 -7.21 12.80 -13.80
N ASN A 298 -6.21 12.46 -14.62
CA ASN A 298 -5.53 13.39 -15.50
C ASN A 298 -6.00 13.15 -16.95
N ASN A 299 -6.51 14.20 -17.59
CA ASN A 299 -6.91 14.16 -18.99
C ASN A 299 -5.71 14.38 -19.95
N SER A 300 -4.50 14.18 -19.49
CA SER A 300 -3.32 14.35 -20.33
C SER A 300 -2.95 13.01 -20.95
N ALA A 301 -2.98 12.93 -22.26
CA ALA A 301 -2.33 11.87 -23.01
C ALA A 301 -0.89 11.73 -22.47
N VAL A 302 -0.56 10.57 -21.92
CA VAL A 302 0.81 10.24 -21.57
C VAL A 302 1.57 10.07 -22.87
N PRO A 303 2.51 10.97 -23.27
CA PRO A 303 3.29 10.75 -24.47
C PRO A 303 4.15 9.51 -24.22
N GLY A 304 3.79 8.39 -24.85
CA GLY A 304 4.61 7.19 -24.90
C GLY A 304 5.18 6.76 -23.55
N ALA A 305 4.34 6.34 -22.62
CA ALA A 305 4.81 5.58 -21.46
C ALA A 305 5.25 4.20 -21.93
N GLY A 306 6.38 4.16 -22.60
CA GLY A 306 7.19 2.95 -22.68
C GLY A 306 7.44 2.54 -21.25
N ILE A 307 6.98 1.35 -20.90
CA ILE A 307 7.16 0.70 -19.63
C ILE A 307 8.64 0.78 -19.28
N ALA A 308 9.00 1.66 -18.35
CA ALA A 308 10.30 1.54 -17.71
C ALA A 308 10.24 0.18 -16.98
N PRO A 309 11.12 -0.78 -17.33
CA PRO A 309 11.13 -2.05 -16.64
C PRO A 309 11.35 -1.75 -15.16
N ALA A 310 10.55 -2.37 -14.30
CA ALA A 310 10.69 -2.30 -12.86
C ALA A 310 12.17 -2.40 -12.52
N ALA A 311 12.70 -1.41 -11.80
CA ALA A 311 14.09 -1.35 -11.44
C ALA A 311 14.46 -2.68 -10.77
N THR A 312 15.22 -3.48 -11.47
CA THR A 312 15.84 -4.70 -10.93
C THR A 312 16.62 -4.27 -9.70
N PRO A 313 16.45 -4.90 -8.54
CA PRO A 313 17.22 -4.54 -7.36
C PRO A 313 18.70 -4.60 -7.72
N GLY A 314 19.39 -3.45 -7.60
CA GLY A 314 20.74 -3.26 -8.04
C GLY A 314 21.64 -4.38 -7.52
N ARG A 315 22.25 -5.10 -8.44
CA ARG A 315 23.35 -6.02 -8.17
C ARG A 315 24.41 -5.21 -7.45
N VAL A 316 24.62 -5.51 -6.18
CA VAL A 316 25.75 -4.96 -5.41
C VAL A 316 27.02 -5.35 -6.15
N SER A 317 27.64 -4.39 -6.82
CA SER A 317 28.97 -4.54 -7.40
C SER A 317 29.94 -4.73 -6.24
N THR A 318 30.38 -5.96 -6.04
CA THR A 318 31.53 -6.25 -5.20
C THR A 318 32.75 -5.63 -5.87
N ALA A 319 33.13 -4.43 -5.43
CA ALA A 319 34.42 -3.85 -5.76
C ALA A 319 35.51 -4.80 -5.28
N ALA A 320 36.26 -5.33 -6.22
CA ALA A 320 37.42 -6.15 -5.94
C ALA A 320 38.41 -5.32 -5.07
N ARG A 321 38.61 -5.78 -3.85
CA ARG A 321 39.68 -5.30 -2.97
C ARG A 321 41.00 -5.65 -3.62
N SER A 322 41.69 -4.65 -4.14
CA SER A 322 43.13 -4.76 -4.49
C SER A 322 43.92 -4.99 -3.21
N THR A 323 44.52 -6.16 -3.09
CA THR A 323 45.55 -6.47 -2.09
C THR A 323 46.78 -5.63 -2.33
N PRO A 324 47.32 -4.89 -1.35
CA PRO A 324 48.60 -4.25 -1.51
C PRO A 324 49.71 -5.29 -1.46
N THR A 325 50.51 -5.35 -2.53
CA THR A 325 51.72 -6.15 -2.62
C THR A 325 52.80 -5.47 -1.75
N PHE A 326 53.19 -6.14 -0.68
CA PHE A 326 54.30 -5.73 0.18
C PHE A 326 55.61 -6.14 -0.51
N HIS A 327 56.37 -5.17 -1.01
CA HIS A 327 57.78 -5.38 -1.41
C HIS A 327 58.67 -5.14 -0.19
N GLY A 328 59.15 -6.26 0.39
CA GLY A 328 60.26 -6.23 1.34
C GLY A 328 61.56 -5.91 0.61
N ARG A 329 62.28 -4.93 1.10
CA ARG A 329 63.72 -4.77 0.85
C ARG A 329 64.44 -4.95 2.17
N TYR A 330 65.52 -5.67 2.07
CA TYR A 330 66.53 -5.91 3.10
C TYR A 330 66.97 -4.63 3.82
#